data_805c97a85c5fde8d0260ecc7bbcce3b2
#
_entry.id   805c97a85c5fde8d0260ecc7bbcce3b2
#
_cell.length_a   1.000
_cell.length_b   1.000
_cell.length_c   1.000
_cell.angle_alpha   90.00
_cell.angle_beta   90.00
_cell.angle_gamma   90.00
#
_symmetry.space_group_name_H-M   'P 1'
#
loop_
_entity.id
_entity.type
_entity.pdbx_description
1 polymer ?
#
loop_
_entity_poly.entity_id
_entity_poly.type
_entity_poly.pdbx_seq_one_letter_code
_entity_poly.pdbx_strand_id
1 'polypeptide(L)'
;MSKYLFVYHAPMTPAEATPPTPEQMEAVMGEWNAWAGKVGDGMIDFGTPLAGGVRVTRDGVSPSTREVVGYSLIEAADFDAALDLARSHPHLNMPGGCEIEVHEAQAIPGM
;
A
#
# COMPACT_ATOMS: atom_id res chain seq x y z
N MET A 1 6.79 13.51 -14.78
CA MET A 1 6.55 12.32 -13.95
C MET A 1 5.21 12.45 -13.26
N SER A 2 4.53 11.33 -13.08
CA SER A 2 3.23 11.29 -12.44
C SER A 2 3.31 10.65 -11.07
N LYS A 3 2.33 10.95 -10.22
CA LYS A 3 2.22 10.37 -8.88
C LYS A 3 1.24 9.21 -8.90
N TYR A 4 1.55 8.18 -8.14
CA TYR A 4 0.73 6.96 -8.06
C TYR A 4 0.52 6.58 -6.60
N LEU A 5 -0.73 6.32 -6.26
CA LEU A 5 -1.09 5.84 -4.93
C LEU A 5 -1.17 4.32 -4.98
N PHE A 6 -0.38 3.66 -4.14
CA PHE A 6 -0.46 2.22 -3.94
C PHE A 6 -1.31 1.98 -2.71
N VAL A 7 -2.37 1.19 -2.88
CA VAL A 7 -3.26 0.80 -1.79
C VAL A 7 -3.08 -0.70 -1.57
N TYR A 8 -2.67 -1.06 -0.35
CA TYR A 8 -2.38 -2.45 -0.01
C TYR A 8 -3.62 -3.09 0.59
N HIS A 9 -3.98 -4.26 0.06
CA HIS A 9 -5.12 -5.06 0.52
C HIS A 9 -4.64 -6.40 1.04
N ALA A 10 -5.22 -6.84 2.16
CA ALA A 10 -4.97 -8.17 2.69
C ALA A 10 -6.29 -8.76 3.20
N PRO A 11 -6.55 -10.05 2.95
CA PRO A 11 -7.82 -10.68 3.34
C PRO A 11 -7.94 -10.92 4.86
N MET A 12 -6.83 -10.77 5.58
CA MET A 12 -6.80 -10.99 7.03
C MET A 12 -6.50 -9.68 7.74
N THR A 13 -7.37 -9.30 8.69
CA THR A 13 -7.12 -8.10 9.49
C THR A 13 -5.99 -8.35 10.49
N PRO A 14 -5.27 -7.31 10.92
CA PRO A 14 -4.23 -7.48 11.95
C PRO A 14 -4.73 -8.13 13.22
N ALA A 15 -6.02 -7.97 13.57
CA ALA A 15 -6.60 -8.60 14.76
C ALA A 15 -6.74 -10.12 14.62
N GLU A 16 -6.85 -10.63 13.40
CA GLU A 16 -7.02 -12.06 13.11
C GLU A 16 -5.68 -12.76 12.89
N ALA A 17 -4.64 -12.00 12.60
CA ALA A 17 -3.32 -12.53 12.33
C ALA A 17 -2.58 -12.82 13.63
N THR A 18 -1.79 -13.90 13.66
CA THR A 18 -0.85 -14.13 14.73
C THR A 18 0.20 -13.01 14.69
N PRO A 19 0.43 -12.32 15.81
CA PRO A 19 1.44 -11.26 15.81
C PRO A 19 2.80 -11.81 15.38
N PRO A 20 3.53 -11.11 14.49
CA PRO A 20 4.85 -11.54 14.07
C PRO A 20 5.85 -11.44 15.23
N THR A 21 6.84 -12.33 15.22
CA THR A 21 7.95 -12.22 16.16
C THR A 21 8.81 -11.00 15.82
N PRO A 22 9.60 -10.45 16.77
CA PRO A 22 10.52 -9.36 16.46
C PRO A 22 11.46 -9.68 15.29
N GLU A 23 11.90 -10.92 15.17
CA GLU A 23 12.77 -11.35 14.07
C GLU A 23 12.03 -11.33 12.73
N GLN A 24 10.77 -11.76 12.72
CA GLN A 24 9.93 -11.72 11.52
C GLN A 24 9.66 -10.27 11.11
N MET A 25 9.38 -9.38 12.06
CA MET A 25 9.17 -7.97 11.78
C MET A 25 10.41 -7.32 11.19
N GLU A 26 11.59 -7.65 11.72
CA GLU A 26 12.85 -7.12 11.19
C GLU A 26 13.08 -7.57 9.76
N ALA A 27 12.81 -8.84 9.45
CA ALA A 27 12.93 -9.36 8.10
C ALA A 27 11.96 -8.66 7.13
N VAL A 28 10.71 -8.49 7.53
CA VAL A 28 9.71 -7.82 6.71
C VAL A 28 10.10 -6.35 6.47
N MET A 29 10.50 -5.65 7.52
CA MET A 29 10.92 -4.25 7.39
C MET A 29 12.16 -4.12 6.51
N GLY A 30 13.06 -5.09 6.57
CA GLY A 30 14.22 -5.13 5.68
C GLY A 30 13.82 -5.22 4.21
N GLU A 31 12.84 -6.06 3.89
CA GLU A 31 12.32 -6.20 2.53
C GLU A 31 11.62 -4.92 2.07
N TRP A 32 10.82 -4.29 2.93
CA TRP A 32 10.15 -3.04 2.61
C TRP A 32 11.14 -1.90 2.40
N ASN A 33 12.17 -1.82 3.23
CA ASN A 33 13.22 -0.83 3.08
C ASN A 33 14.02 -1.02 1.79
N ALA A 34 14.28 -2.28 1.40
CA ALA A 34 14.93 -2.57 0.14
C ALA A 34 14.08 -2.12 -1.06
N TRP A 35 12.76 -2.35 -0.98
CA TRP A 35 11.84 -1.87 -2.02
C TRP A 35 11.82 -0.35 -2.06
N ALA A 36 11.79 0.32 -0.92
CA ALA A 36 11.86 1.79 -0.86
C ALA A 36 13.14 2.32 -1.50
N GLY A 37 14.26 1.64 -1.30
CA GLY A 37 15.52 1.97 -1.94
C GLY A 37 15.45 1.81 -3.46
N LYS A 38 14.73 0.81 -3.94
CA LYS A 38 14.51 0.59 -5.37
C LYS A 38 13.66 1.71 -5.99
N VAL A 39 12.67 2.21 -5.28
CA VAL A 39 11.87 3.37 -5.70
C VAL A 39 12.75 4.62 -5.73
N GLY A 40 13.62 4.75 -4.73
CA GLY A 40 14.59 5.85 -4.65
C GLY A 40 13.94 7.20 -4.50
N ASP A 41 14.36 8.15 -5.34
CA ASP A 41 13.89 9.54 -5.29
C ASP A 41 12.40 9.69 -5.61
N GLY A 42 11.78 8.66 -6.19
CA GLY A 42 10.34 8.65 -6.45
C GLY A 42 9.50 8.41 -5.21
N MET A 43 10.08 8.08 -4.06
CA MET A 43 9.33 7.85 -2.84
C MET A 43 8.87 9.18 -2.24
N ILE A 44 7.59 9.52 -2.43
CA ILE A 44 6.99 10.74 -1.88
C ILE A 44 6.57 10.51 -0.43
N ASP A 45 5.86 9.40 -0.18
CA ASP A 45 5.41 9.03 1.15
C ASP A 45 5.42 7.51 1.23
N PHE A 46 6.28 6.96 2.07
CA PHE A 46 6.35 5.52 2.30
C PHE A 46 5.00 4.98 2.79
N GLY A 47 4.26 5.82 3.50
CA GLY A 47 2.99 5.45 4.08
C GLY A 47 3.13 4.76 5.43
N THR A 48 2.02 4.23 5.89
CA THR A 48 1.94 3.58 7.19
C THR A 48 0.88 2.47 7.11
N PRO A 49 0.95 1.47 7.99
CA PRO A 49 -0.14 0.51 8.11
C PRO A 49 -1.45 1.21 8.47
N LEU A 50 -2.54 0.73 7.90
CA LEU A 50 -3.88 1.25 8.16
C LEU A 50 -4.74 0.16 8.78
N ALA A 51 -5.64 0.55 9.66
CA ALA A 51 -6.54 -0.37 10.34
C ALA A 51 -7.85 0.33 10.71
N GLY A 52 -8.87 -0.45 11.03
CA GLY A 52 -10.14 0.06 11.54
C GLY A 52 -10.91 0.90 10.52
N GLY A 53 -10.76 0.61 9.23
CA GLY A 53 -11.41 1.38 8.19
C GLY A 53 -12.93 1.36 8.28
N VAL A 54 -13.54 2.52 8.02
CA VAL A 54 -14.99 2.65 7.92
C VAL A 54 -15.34 3.25 6.57
N ARG A 55 -16.54 2.94 6.12
CA ARG A 55 -17.10 3.48 4.90
C ARG A 55 -18.11 4.55 5.27
N VAL A 56 -17.93 5.74 4.73
CA VAL A 56 -18.83 6.86 4.97
C VAL A 56 -19.63 7.12 3.70
N THR A 57 -20.95 7.12 3.82
CA THR A 57 -21.85 7.47 2.73
C THR A 57 -22.77 8.57 3.23
N ARG A 58 -23.56 9.13 2.31
CA ARG A 58 -24.57 10.14 2.68
C ARG A 58 -25.55 9.60 3.74
N ASP A 59 -25.80 8.30 3.74
CA ASP A 59 -26.77 7.67 4.62
C ASP A 59 -26.18 7.21 5.97
N GLY A 60 -24.86 7.31 6.15
CA GLY A 60 -24.23 6.96 7.41
C GLY A 60 -22.87 6.35 7.28
N VAL A 61 -22.45 5.64 8.31
CA VAL A 61 -21.14 5.03 8.45
C VAL A 61 -21.31 3.52 8.64
N SER A 62 -20.46 2.75 7.95
CA SER A 62 -20.45 1.29 8.05
C SER A 62 -19.00 0.78 8.00
N PRO A 63 -18.72 -0.46 8.43
CA PRO A 63 -17.38 -1.02 8.31
C PRO A 63 -16.91 -1.09 6.86
N SER A 64 -15.61 -0.84 6.65
CA SER A 64 -15.01 -1.02 5.33
C SER A 64 -14.95 -2.50 4.97
N THR A 65 -15.30 -2.83 3.72
CA THR A 65 -15.23 -4.20 3.20
C THR A 65 -14.02 -4.42 2.29
N ARG A 66 -13.17 -3.40 2.11
CA ARG A 66 -12.08 -3.45 1.14
C ARG A 66 -10.77 -4.00 1.70
N GLU A 67 -10.72 -4.27 2.99
CA GLU A 67 -9.53 -4.87 3.64
C GLU A 67 -8.24 -4.10 3.39
N VAL A 68 -8.32 -2.76 3.40
CA VAL A 68 -7.16 -1.89 3.20
C VAL A 68 -6.27 -1.96 4.43
N VAL A 69 -4.99 -2.26 4.22
CA VAL A 69 -4.03 -2.44 5.32
C VAL A 69 -2.84 -1.48 5.25
N GLY A 70 -2.76 -0.63 4.24
CA GLY A 70 -1.70 0.35 4.13
C GLY A 70 -1.73 1.09 2.81
N TYR A 71 -0.79 2.01 2.66
CA TYR A 71 -0.63 2.79 1.43
C TYR A 71 0.80 3.25 1.25
N SER A 72 1.14 3.61 0.01
CA SER A 72 2.36 4.35 -0.32
C SER A 72 2.06 5.32 -1.46
N LEU A 73 2.72 6.46 -1.48
CA LEU A 73 2.62 7.42 -2.57
C LEU A 73 3.98 7.54 -3.23
N ILE A 74 4.03 7.27 -4.53
CA ILE A 74 5.28 7.31 -5.30
C ILE A 74 5.14 8.18 -6.54
N GLU A 75 6.29 8.54 -7.10
CA GLU A 75 6.39 9.20 -8.39
C GLU A 75 7.10 8.27 -9.36
N ALA A 76 6.58 8.14 -10.57
CA ALA A 76 7.16 7.29 -11.61
C ALA A 76 6.99 7.96 -12.97
N ALA A 77 7.79 7.50 -13.94
CA ALA A 77 7.79 8.10 -15.28
C ALA A 77 6.44 7.93 -15.99
N ASP A 78 5.83 6.74 -15.84
CA ASP A 78 4.53 6.42 -16.44
C ASP A 78 3.87 5.29 -15.63
N PHE A 79 2.67 4.90 -16.06
CA PHE A 79 1.92 3.85 -15.38
C PHE A 79 2.65 2.50 -15.41
N ASP A 80 3.29 2.17 -16.52
CA ASP A 80 4.03 0.90 -16.63
C ASP A 80 5.19 0.84 -15.64
N ALA A 81 5.90 1.95 -15.44
CA ALA A 81 6.97 2.03 -14.43
C ALA A 81 6.42 1.82 -13.02
N ALA A 82 5.26 2.42 -12.71
CA ALA A 82 4.60 2.23 -11.42
C ALA A 82 4.17 0.77 -11.23
N LEU A 83 3.63 0.13 -12.26
CA LEU A 83 3.25 -1.28 -12.20
C LEU A 83 4.45 -2.20 -11.96
N ASP A 84 5.60 -1.91 -12.57
CA ASP A 84 6.81 -2.69 -12.34
C ASP A 84 7.26 -2.61 -10.88
N LEU A 85 7.17 -1.43 -10.29
CA LEU A 85 7.48 -1.27 -8.86
C LEU A 85 6.50 -2.04 -7.99
N ALA A 86 5.21 -2.02 -8.32
CA ALA A 86 4.20 -2.77 -7.58
C ALA A 86 4.43 -4.28 -7.67
N ARG A 87 4.80 -4.78 -8.85
CA ARG A 87 5.06 -6.22 -9.06
C ARG A 87 6.23 -6.74 -8.22
N SER A 88 7.18 -5.88 -7.90
CA SER A 88 8.35 -6.25 -7.09
C SER A 88 8.17 -5.99 -5.60
N HIS A 89 6.98 -5.53 -5.19
CA HIS A 89 6.73 -5.17 -3.80
C HIS A 89 6.59 -6.43 -2.92
N PRO A 90 7.24 -6.45 -1.74
CA PRO A 90 7.19 -7.62 -0.85
C PRO A 90 5.79 -7.94 -0.33
N HIS A 91 4.85 -6.98 -0.33
CA HIS A 91 3.47 -7.22 0.08
C HIS A 91 2.82 -8.36 -0.72
N LEU A 92 3.17 -8.52 -1.99
CA LEU A 92 2.61 -9.58 -2.83
C LEU A 92 3.09 -10.97 -2.43
N ASN A 93 4.18 -11.07 -1.67
CA ASN A 93 4.73 -12.34 -1.20
C ASN A 93 4.16 -12.78 0.14
N MET A 94 3.31 -11.95 0.77
CA MET A 94 2.69 -12.31 2.03
C MET A 94 1.61 -13.35 1.82
N PRO A 95 1.44 -14.31 2.76
CA PRO A 95 0.41 -15.33 2.63
C PRO A 95 -1.00 -14.74 2.72
N GLY A 96 -1.96 -15.40 2.09
CA GLY A 96 -3.36 -15.02 2.18
C GLY A 96 -3.92 -14.28 0.97
N GLY A 97 -3.14 -14.14 -0.12
CA GLY A 97 -3.63 -13.49 -1.33
C GLY A 97 -3.64 -11.98 -1.26
N CYS A 98 -2.56 -11.40 -0.75
CA CYS A 98 -2.43 -9.94 -0.67
C CYS A 98 -2.35 -9.31 -2.06
N GLU A 99 -2.92 -8.12 -2.20
CA GLU A 99 -3.03 -7.40 -3.47
C GLU A 99 -2.60 -5.95 -3.29
N ILE A 100 -2.23 -5.32 -4.41
CA ILE A 100 -1.93 -3.89 -4.46
C ILE A 100 -2.78 -3.28 -5.56
N GLU A 101 -3.55 -2.25 -5.22
CA GLU A 101 -4.19 -1.39 -6.22
C GLU A 101 -3.26 -0.22 -6.52
N VAL A 102 -3.14 0.11 -7.80
CA VAL A 102 -2.31 1.23 -8.25
C VAL A 102 -3.22 2.25 -8.92
N HIS A 103 -3.23 3.47 -8.38
CA HIS A 103 -4.05 4.55 -8.89
C HIS A 103 -3.19 5.75 -9.24
N GLU A 104 -3.38 6.30 -10.43
CA GLU A 104 -2.69 7.53 -10.81
C GLU A 104 -3.38 8.72 -10.14
N ALA A 105 -2.59 9.55 -9.47
CA ALA A 105 -3.10 10.77 -8.87
C ALA A 105 -3.26 11.82 -9.97
N GLN A 106 -4.49 12.27 -10.17
CA GLN A 106 -4.83 13.24 -11.21
C GLN A 106 -4.75 14.66 -10.65
N ALA A 107 -4.32 15.60 -11.50
CA ALA A 107 -4.34 17.01 -11.12
C ALA A 107 -5.79 17.49 -11.02
N ILE A 108 -6.06 18.30 -9.99
CA ILE A 108 -7.38 18.91 -9.83
C ILE A 108 -7.42 20.13 -10.76
N PRO A 109 -8.40 20.20 -11.69
CA PRO A 109 -8.48 21.34 -12.60
C PRO A 109 -8.56 22.67 -11.83
N GLY A 110 -7.74 23.63 -12.23
CA GLY A 110 -7.70 24.95 -11.61
C GLY A 110 -6.90 25.07 -10.32
N MET A 111 -6.20 24.03 -9.94
CA MET A 111 -5.37 24.04 -8.72
C MET A 111 -3.91 23.78 -9.02
#